data_d4d3abff666cb16feb10148f5822a753
#
_entry.id   d4d3abff666cb16feb10148f5822a753
#
_cell.length_a   1.000
_cell.length_b   1.000
_cell.length_c   1.000
_cell.angle_alpha   90.00
_cell.angle_beta   90.00
_cell.angle_gamma   90.00
#
_symmetry.space_group_name_H-M   'P 1'
#
loop_
_entity.id
_entity.type
_entity.pdbx_description
1 polymer ?
#
loop_
_entity_poly.entity_id
_entity_poly.type
_entity_poly.pdbx_seq_one_letter_code
_entity_poly.pdbx_strand_id
1 'polypeptide(L)'
;TIVDQYAACEAIGMSAEAPVVVVRELEHKNFIGGAAVVAAHISALGAQCDFVSVVGADSTAELVRQELAVQGIGDGLSTDPSRPTTFKKRYVVENQKLFRVSRLEEHNLDADVEDQLIAQLQKLAPDAQGIVVSDFVYGVVTPRILEVVHQLADQHNLLLFGDLQCSTQVGSVTRFEKFSLLCPNEREA
;
A
#
# COMPACT_ATOMS: atom_id res chain seq x y z
N THR A 1 -3.07 2.25 0.09
CA THR A 1 -1.87 2.92 0.65
C THR A 1 -1.62 2.44 2.07
N ILE A 2 -0.34 2.33 2.46
CA ILE A 2 0.08 1.91 3.81
C ILE A 2 1.08 2.94 4.35
N VAL A 3 0.97 3.27 5.64
CA VAL A 3 2.02 3.97 6.39
C VAL A 3 2.60 3.01 7.42
N ASP A 4 3.91 2.87 7.40
CA ASP A 4 4.69 2.09 8.37
C ASP A 4 5.35 3.04 9.37
N GLN A 5 5.01 2.93 10.66
CA GLN A 5 5.69 3.63 11.74
C GLN A 5 6.57 2.66 12.52
N TYR A 6 7.81 3.03 12.70
CA TYR A 6 8.73 2.34 13.57
C TYR A 6 8.94 3.16 14.84
N ALA A 7 8.52 2.61 15.98
CA ALA A 7 8.71 3.19 17.29
C ALA A 7 9.91 2.51 17.96
N ALA A 8 11.00 3.27 18.13
CA ALA A 8 12.14 2.82 18.88
C ALA A 8 11.81 2.87 20.38
N CYS A 9 12.01 1.76 21.06
CA CYS A 9 11.64 1.60 22.45
C CYS A 9 12.80 1.10 23.31
N GLU A 10 12.71 1.40 24.60
CA GLU A 10 13.53 0.82 25.64
C GLU A 10 12.70 -0.21 26.41
N ALA A 11 13.27 -1.39 26.67
CA ALA A 11 12.64 -2.39 27.50
C ALA A 11 12.68 -1.97 28.98
N ILE A 12 11.50 -1.86 29.60
CA ILE A 12 11.39 -1.59 31.05
C ILE A 12 11.39 -2.89 31.83
N GLY A 13 10.69 -3.92 31.35
CA GLY A 13 10.52 -5.21 32.00
C GLY A 13 9.13 -5.78 31.86
N MET A 14 8.72 -6.57 32.84
CA MET A 14 7.37 -7.13 32.92
C MET A 14 6.51 -6.27 33.84
N SER A 15 5.22 -6.12 33.46
CA SER A 15 4.24 -5.45 34.34
C SER A 15 4.02 -6.26 35.64
N ALA A 16 3.81 -5.55 36.73
CA ALA A 16 3.42 -6.18 37.99
C ALA A 16 1.93 -6.59 38.03
N GLU A 17 1.11 -6.02 37.13
CA GLU A 17 -0.35 -6.24 37.12
C GLU A 17 -0.79 -7.35 36.17
N ALA A 18 -0.01 -7.61 35.11
CA ALA A 18 -0.33 -8.61 34.10
C ALA A 18 0.95 -9.14 33.46
N PRO A 19 0.96 -10.35 32.87
CA PRO A 19 2.14 -10.94 32.23
C PRO A 19 2.38 -10.31 30.84
N VAL A 20 2.59 -9.00 30.82
CA VAL A 20 2.85 -8.22 29.60
C VAL A 20 4.18 -7.49 29.67
N VAL A 21 4.86 -7.39 28.53
CA VAL A 21 6.09 -6.61 28.40
C VAL A 21 5.76 -5.12 28.43
N VAL A 22 6.52 -4.37 29.22
CA VAL A 22 6.44 -2.91 29.30
C VAL A 22 7.62 -2.30 28.57
N VAL A 23 7.34 -1.40 27.64
CA VAL A 23 8.35 -0.65 26.92
C VAL A 23 8.07 0.85 27.03
N ARG A 24 9.11 1.66 26.98
CA ARG A 24 9.04 3.11 26.86
C ARG A 24 9.36 3.50 25.43
N GLU A 25 8.42 4.14 24.75
CA GLU A 25 8.67 4.71 23.42
C GLU A 25 9.62 5.93 23.57
N LEU A 26 10.71 5.93 22.81
CA LEU A 26 11.72 6.98 22.80
C LEU A 26 11.48 7.95 21.64
N GLU A 27 11.37 7.41 20.44
CA GLU A 27 11.10 8.15 19.20
C GLU A 27 10.36 7.27 18.21
N HIS A 28 9.81 7.90 17.17
CA HIS A 28 9.25 7.14 16.04
C HIS A 28 9.56 7.82 14.71
N LYS A 29 9.54 7.00 13.64
CA LYS A 29 9.67 7.47 12.25
C LYS A 29 8.58 6.86 11.42
N ASN A 30 8.00 7.67 10.53
CA ASN A 30 7.00 7.24 9.56
C ASN A 30 7.64 7.05 8.19
N PHE A 31 7.16 6.06 7.47
CA PHE A 31 7.55 5.77 6.09
C PHE A 31 6.30 5.44 5.29
N ILE A 32 6.26 5.86 4.03
CA ILE A 32 5.29 5.28 3.10
C ILE A 32 5.63 3.81 2.90
N GLY A 33 4.61 2.95 2.95
CA GLY A 33 4.76 1.50 2.89
C GLY A 33 3.91 0.88 1.79
N GLY A 34 4.00 -0.44 1.68
CA GLY A 34 3.22 -1.18 0.70
C GLY A 34 3.52 -0.76 -0.73
N ALA A 35 2.49 -0.60 -1.55
CA ALA A 35 2.61 -0.21 -2.96
C ALA A 35 3.33 1.15 -3.15
N ALA A 36 3.27 2.07 -2.18
CA ALA A 36 3.96 3.35 -2.26
C ALA A 36 5.51 3.20 -2.22
N VAL A 37 6.03 2.13 -1.61
CA VAL A 37 7.47 1.82 -1.69
C VAL A 37 7.87 1.46 -3.13
N VAL A 38 7.03 0.73 -3.85
CA VAL A 38 7.26 0.40 -5.25
C VAL A 38 7.31 1.68 -6.10
N ALA A 39 6.33 2.59 -5.90
CA ALA A 39 6.33 3.89 -6.57
C ALA A 39 7.59 4.71 -6.26
N ALA A 40 8.03 4.72 -5.00
CA ALA A 40 9.26 5.39 -4.57
C ALA A 40 10.52 4.82 -5.27
N HIS A 41 10.60 3.50 -5.41
CA HIS A 41 11.71 2.87 -6.14
C HIS A 41 11.69 3.22 -7.64
N ILE A 42 10.51 3.21 -8.27
CA ILE A 42 10.36 3.59 -9.68
C ILE A 42 10.83 5.03 -9.89
N SER A 43 10.39 5.97 -9.04
CA SER A 43 10.83 7.37 -9.08
C SER A 43 12.33 7.50 -8.85
N ALA A 44 12.91 6.80 -7.87
CA ALA A 44 14.34 6.83 -7.58
C ALA A 44 15.20 6.26 -8.70
N LEU A 45 14.66 5.35 -9.52
CA LEU A 45 15.32 4.85 -10.73
C LEU A 45 15.22 5.80 -11.93
N GLY A 46 14.58 6.96 -11.77
CA GLY A 46 14.48 8.02 -12.76
C GLY A 46 13.27 7.93 -13.69
N ALA A 47 12.30 7.05 -13.42
CA ALA A 47 11.06 7.01 -14.16
C ALA A 47 10.02 7.95 -13.54
N GLN A 48 9.15 8.54 -14.37
CA GLN A 48 7.97 9.24 -13.89
C GLN A 48 6.97 8.20 -13.34
N CYS A 49 6.38 8.47 -12.19
CA CYS A 49 5.45 7.57 -11.53
C CYS A 49 4.25 8.34 -10.98
N ASP A 50 3.06 7.88 -11.30
CA ASP A 50 1.80 8.31 -10.69
C ASP A 50 1.28 7.18 -9.80
N PHE A 51 0.94 7.49 -8.55
CA PHE A 51 0.51 6.51 -7.56
C PHE A 51 -1.00 6.59 -7.36
N VAL A 52 -1.72 5.62 -7.92
CA VAL A 52 -3.19 5.51 -7.80
C VAL A 52 -3.53 4.55 -6.67
N SER A 53 -4.23 5.04 -5.65
CA SER A 53 -4.62 4.24 -4.47
C SER A 53 -5.72 4.95 -3.67
N VAL A 54 -6.05 4.40 -2.49
CA VAL A 54 -6.98 5.02 -1.55
C VAL A 54 -6.31 5.38 -0.23
N VAL A 55 -6.83 6.42 0.40
CA VAL A 55 -6.54 6.85 1.77
C VAL A 55 -7.85 7.10 2.50
N GLY A 56 -7.81 7.09 3.82
CA GLY A 56 -8.94 7.52 4.65
C GLY A 56 -9.08 9.04 4.72
N ALA A 57 -10.14 9.51 5.37
CA ALA A 57 -10.34 10.92 5.69
C ALA A 57 -9.66 11.28 7.03
N ASP A 58 -8.34 11.11 7.11
CA ASP A 58 -7.57 11.26 8.36
C ASP A 58 -6.22 11.97 8.15
N SER A 59 -5.56 12.35 9.25
CA SER A 59 -4.26 13.02 9.22
C SER A 59 -3.13 12.14 8.63
N THR A 60 -3.31 10.82 8.61
CA THR A 60 -2.35 9.90 7.99
C THR A 60 -2.37 10.05 6.46
N ALA A 61 -3.53 10.38 5.87
CA ALA A 61 -3.65 10.68 4.45
C ALA A 61 -2.79 11.89 4.04
N GLU A 62 -2.78 12.96 4.86
CA GLU A 62 -1.97 14.15 4.62
C GLU A 62 -0.47 13.83 4.63
N LEU A 63 -0.04 12.98 5.58
CA LEU A 63 1.34 12.52 5.63
C LEU A 63 1.71 11.76 4.34
N VAL A 64 0.84 10.88 3.84
CA VAL A 64 1.09 10.16 2.58
C VAL A 64 1.26 11.14 1.41
N ARG A 65 0.35 12.12 1.26
CA ARG A 65 0.42 13.10 0.17
C ARG A 65 1.70 13.92 0.22
N GLN A 66 2.12 14.35 1.42
CA GLN A 66 3.37 15.06 1.61
C GLN A 66 4.58 14.23 1.21
N GLU A 67 4.64 12.97 1.63
CA GLU A 67 5.74 12.07 1.30
C GLU A 67 5.81 11.75 -0.21
N LEU A 68 4.67 11.53 -0.88
CA LEU A 68 4.63 11.36 -2.33
C LEU A 68 5.17 12.61 -3.05
N ALA A 69 4.76 13.80 -2.62
CA ALA A 69 5.22 15.06 -3.20
C ALA A 69 6.74 15.25 -3.03
N VAL A 70 7.29 14.95 -1.85
CA VAL A 70 8.75 15.01 -1.57
C VAL A 70 9.52 14.07 -2.50
N GLN A 71 8.95 12.92 -2.86
CA GLN A 71 9.57 11.94 -3.73
C GLN A 71 9.28 12.15 -5.22
N GLY A 72 8.56 13.22 -5.59
CA GLY A 72 8.23 13.55 -6.97
C GLY A 72 7.26 12.55 -7.62
N ILE A 73 6.42 11.89 -6.81
CA ILE A 73 5.43 10.92 -7.26
C ILE A 73 4.09 11.64 -7.45
N GLY A 74 3.43 11.41 -8.59
CA GLY A 74 2.11 11.97 -8.88
C GLY A 74 1.05 11.44 -7.92
N ASP A 75 0.22 12.35 -7.38
CA ASP A 75 -0.86 12.04 -6.42
C ASP A 75 -2.15 11.66 -7.15
N GLY A 76 -2.41 10.37 -7.30
CA GLY A 76 -3.66 9.79 -7.78
C GLY A 76 -4.52 9.20 -6.64
N LEU A 77 -4.39 9.70 -5.42
CA LEU A 77 -5.11 9.18 -4.25
C LEU A 77 -6.56 9.64 -4.20
N SER A 78 -7.48 8.69 -4.10
CA SER A 78 -8.89 8.91 -3.74
C SER A 78 -9.10 8.78 -2.24
N THR A 79 -10.06 9.53 -1.70
CA THR A 79 -10.41 9.43 -0.27
C THR A 79 -11.61 8.51 -0.10
N ASP A 80 -11.45 7.47 0.71
CA ASP A 80 -12.51 6.56 1.11
C ASP A 80 -12.86 6.81 2.59
N PRO A 81 -14.01 7.43 2.90
CA PRO A 81 -14.39 7.74 4.27
C PRO A 81 -14.81 6.50 5.08
N SER A 82 -15.03 5.36 4.44
CA SER A 82 -15.46 4.11 5.09
C SER A 82 -14.31 3.38 5.80
N ARG A 83 -13.05 3.79 5.52
CA ARG A 83 -11.85 3.18 6.09
C ARG A 83 -10.82 4.19 6.57
N PRO A 84 -9.99 3.86 7.57
CA PRO A 84 -8.82 4.65 7.89
C PRO A 84 -7.74 4.44 6.83
N THR A 85 -6.84 5.41 6.67
CA THR A 85 -5.56 5.15 5.99
C THR A 85 -4.84 4.03 6.72
N THR A 86 -4.47 2.97 6.00
CA THR A 86 -3.82 1.81 6.62
C THR A 86 -2.53 2.22 7.31
N PHE A 87 -2.45 1.94 8.60
CA PHE A 87 -1.34 2.32 9.47
C PHE A 87 -0.81 1.12 10.25
N LYS A 88 0.49 0.87 10.17
CA LYS A 88 1.16 -0.25 10.82
C LYS A 88 2.27 0.25 11.72
N LYS A 89 2.05 0.27 13.02
CA LYS A 89 3.04 0.64 14.02
C LYS A 89 3.79 -0.57 14.53
N ARG A 90 5.12 -0.54 14.39
CA ARG A 90 6.02 -1.59 14.88
C ARG A 90 6.83 -1.06 16.06
N TYR A 91 6.74 -1.75 17.16
CA TYR A 91 7.54 -1.45 18.36
C TYR A 91 8.82 -2.25 18.30
N VAL A 92 9.95 -1.54 18.40
CA VAL A 92 11.29 -2.12 18.21
C VAL A 92 12.14 -1.79 19.44
N VAL A 93 12.73 -2.80 20.05
CA VAL A 93 13.74 -2.64 21.10
C VAL A 93 15.06 -3.09 20.52
N GLU A 94 16.06 -2.20 20.51
CA GLU A 94 17.32 -2.40 19.80
C GLU A 94 17.07 -2.76 18.34
N ASN A 95 17.33 -4.01 17.92
CA ASN A 95 17.10 -4.49 16.55
C ASN A 95 15.97 -5.54 16.47
N GLN A 96 15.21 -5.75 17.56
CA GLN A 96 14.16 -6.75 17.61
C GLN A 96 12.77 -6.12 17.53
N LYS A 97 11.96 -6.59 16.60
CA LYS A 97 10.54 -6.25 16.53
C LYS A 97 9.79 -7.05 17.60
N LEU A 98 9.19 -6.35 18.57
CA LEU A 98 8.43 -7.00 19.64
C LEU A 98 7.02 -7.39 19.14
N PHE A 99 6.29 -6.41 18.63
CA PHE A 99 4.94 -6.62 18.09
C PHE A 99 4.57 -5.49 17.14
N ARG A 100 3.47 -5.69 16.43
CA ARG A 100 2.89 -4.72 15.50
C ARG A 100 1.44 -4.44 15.88
N VAL A 101 1.07 -3.17 15.88
CA VAL A 101 -0.33 -2.73 15.94
C VAL A 101 -0.71 -2.23 14.55
N SER A 102 -1.83 -2.71 14.01
CA SER A 102 -2.30 -2.30 12.69
C SER A 102 -3.69 -1.67 12.82
N ARG A 103 -3.91 -0.57 12.12
CA ARG A 103 -5.21 0.05 11.89
C ARG A 103 -5.49 -0.04 10.40
N LEU A 104 -6.43 -0.87 10.01
CA LEU A 104 -6.77 -1.14 8.62
C LEU A 104 -8.19 -1.71 8.52
N GLU A 105 -8.75 -1.63 7.32
CA GLU A 105 -9.96 -2.32 6.90
C GLU A 105 -9.65 -3.18 5.67
N GLU A 106 -10.39 -4.28 5.51
CA GLU A 106 -10.13 -5.31 4.50
C GLU A 106 -11.29 -5.51 3.51
N HIS A 107 -12.40 -4.77 3.69
CA HIS A 107 -13.54 -4.83 2.77
C HIS A 107 -13.19 -4.22 1.41
N ASN A 108 -13.90 -4.66 0.38
CA ASN A 108 -13.76 -4.07 -0.96
C ASN A 108 -14.21 -2.60 -0.95
N LEU A 109 -13.70 -1.85 -1.93
CA LEU A 109 -14.13 -0.48 -2.16
C LEU A 109 -15.61 -0.43 -2.50
N ASP A 110 -16.29 0.63 -2.05
CA ASP A 110 -17.62 0.98 -2.53
C ASP A 110 -17.54 1.46 -3.98
N ALA A 111 -18.65 1.33 -4.73
CA ALA A 111 -18.71 1.62 -6.16
C ALA A 111 -18.24 3.05 -6.50
N ASP A 112 -18.61 4.05 -5.68
CA ASP A 112 -18.26 5.45 -5.91
C ASP A 112 -16.74 5.70 -5.81
N VAL A 113 -16.06 5.03 -4.86
CA VAL A 113 -14.61 5.14 -4.69
C VAL A 113 -13.89 4.35 -5.79
N GLU A 114 -14.43 3.20 -6.15
CA GLU A 114 -13.92 2.39 -7.26
C GLU A 114 -14.00 3.17 -8.59
N ASP A 115 -15.12 3.86 -8.87
CA ASP A 115 -15.29 4.74 -10.04
C ASP A 115 -14.25 5.87 -10.07
N GLN A 116 -13.94 6.46 -8.92
CA GLN A 116 -12.88 7.48 -8.84
C GLN A 116 -11.51 6.93 -9.21
N LEU A 117 -11.14 5.75 -8.71
CA LEU A 117 -9.88 5.10 -9.08
C LEU A 117 -9.82 4.75 -10.56
N ILE A 118 -10.92 4.20 -11.09
CA ILE A 118 -11.03 3.88 -12.51
C ILE A 118 -10.85 5.13 -13.38
N ALA A 119 -11.49 6.23 -13.01
CA ALA A 119 -11.33 7.52 -13.72
C ALA A 119 -9.88 8.03 -13.71
N GLN A 120 -9.16 7.86 -12.58
CA GLN A 120 -7.74 8.19 -12.52
C GLN A 120 -6.90 7.29 -13.43
N LEU A 121 -7.11 5.98 -13.41
CA LEU A 121 -6.42 5.03 -14.29
C LEU A 121 -6.64 5.37 -15.76
N GLN A 122 -7.90 5.63 -16.17
CA GLN A 122 -8.26 6.01 -17.53
C GLN A 122 -7.60 7.32 -17.98
N LYS A 123 -7.47 8.28 -17.08
CA LYS A 123 -6.82 9.57 -17.35
C LYS A 123 -5.31 9.41 -17.56
N LEU A 124 -4.64 8.54 -16.81
CA LEU A 124 -3.18 8.40 -16.80
C LEU A 124 -2.68 7.38 -17.85
N ALA A 125 -3.48 6.38 -18.19
CA ALA A 125 -3.09 5.30 -19.07
C ALA A 125 -2.55 5.74 -20.45
N PRO A 126 -3.12 6.76 -21.14
CA PRO A 126 -2.64 7.17 -22.47
C PRO A 126 -1.18 7.59 -22.51
N ASP A 127 -0.63 8.13 -21.42
CA ASP A 127 0.74 8.63 -21.31
C ASP A 127 1.68 7.63 -20.61
N ALA A 128 1.14 6.50 -20.15
CA ALA A 128 1.92 5.49 -19.44
C ALA A 128 2.60 4.50 -20.39
N GLN A 129 3.66 3.85 -19.92
CA GLN A 129 4.33 2.73 -20.59
C GLN A 129 4.01 1.39 -19.92
N GLY A 130 3.51 1.42 -18.70
CA GLY A 130 3.13 0.23 -17.96
C GLY A 130 2.38 0.55 -16.68
N ILE A 131 1.73 -0.46 -16.13
CA ILE A 131 1.01 -0.41 -14.87
C ILE A 131 1.61 -1.46 -13.93
N VAL A 132 1.98 -1.04 -12.71
CA VAL A 132 2.38 -1.93 -11.63
C VAL A 132 1.22 -2.07 -10.66
N VAL A 133 0.68 -3.26 -10.52
CA VAL A 133 -0.36 -3.59 -9.54
C VAL A 133 0.31 -4.23 -8.32
N SER A 134 0.32 -3.53 -7.20
CA SER A 134 0.83 -4.06 -5.93
C SER A 134 -0.33 -4.22 -4.96
N ASP A 135 -0.77 -5.48 -4.76
CA ASP A 135 -1.95 -5.83 -4.00
C ASP A 135 -1.60 -6.43 -2.64
N PHE A 136 -2.07 -5.78 -1.58
CA PHE A 136 -1.93 -6.24 -0.18
C PHE A 136 -3.18 -6.96 0.34
N VAL A 137 -4.14 -7.25 -0.55
CA VAL A 137 -5.40 -7.95 -0.24
C VAL A 137 -6.26 -7.20 0.80
N TYR A 138 -6.24 -5.87 0.77
CA TYR A 138 -7.08 -5.02 1.64
C TYR A 138 -8.26 -4.39 0.87
N GLY A 139 -8.76 -5.09 -0.15
CA GLY A 139 -9.98 -4.72 -0.86
C GLY A 139 -9.85 -3.54 -1.83
N VAL A 140 -8.64 -3.02 -2.09
CA VAL A 140 -8.43 -1.91 -3.03
C VAL A 140 -8.39 -2.42 -4.47
N VAL A 141 -7.66 -3.51 -4.73
CA VAL A 141 -7.58 -4.11 -6.06
C VAL A 141 -8.74 -5.08 -6.25
N THR A 142 -9.89 -4.55 -6.64
CA THR A 142 -11.11 -5.33 -6.89
C THR A 142 -11.04 -6.04 -8.25
N PRO A 143 -11.91 -7.05 -8.50
CA PRO A 143 -12.02 -7.67 -9.82
C PRO A 143 -12.31 -6.67 -10.93
N ARG A 144 -13.18 -5.67 -10.67
CA ARG A 144 -13.54 -4.63 -11.65
C ARG A 144 -12.34 -3.73 -11.99
N ILE A 145 -11.54 -3.35 -10.98
CA ILE A 145 -10.30 -2.58 -11.22
C ILE A 145 -9.31 -3.39 -12.07
N LEU A 146 -9.13 -4.69 -11.79
CA LEU A 146 -8.27 -5.54 -12.61
C LEU A 146 -8.76 -5.67 -14.04
N GLU A 147 -10.07 -5.80 -14.26
CA GLU A 147 -10.66 -5.81 -15.59
C GLU A 147 -10.34 -4.52 -16.36
N VAL A 148 -10.50 -3.36 -15.72
CA VAL A 148 -10.15 -2.06 -16.31
C VAL A 148 -8.66 -1.95 -16.60
N VAL A 149 -7.80 -2.43 -15.71
CA VAL A 149 -6.34 -2.47 -15.93
C VAL A 149 -6.00 -3.27 -17.18
N HIS A 150 -6.62 -4.43 -17.38
CA HIS A 150 -6.43 -5.22 -18.61
C HIS A 150 -6.93 -4.50 -19.87
N GLN A 151 -8.13 -3.90 -19.80
CA GLN A 151 -8.68 -3.14 -20.92
C GLN A 151 -7.77 -1.98 -21.32
N LEU A 152 -7.25 -1.22 -20.35
CA LEU A 152 -6.32 -0.12 -20.59
C LEU A 152 -4.99 -0.61 -21.15
N ALA A 153 -4.47 -1.72 -20.65
CA ALA A 153 -3.24 -2.31 -21.14
C ALA A 153 -3.38 -2.75 -22.62
N ASP A 154 -4.47 -3.40 -22.97
CA ASP A 154 -4.76 -3.80 -24.36
C ASP A 154 -4.95 -2.58 -25.25
N GLN A 155 -5.69 -1.54 -24.78
CA GLN A 155 -5.99 -0.34 -25.54
C GLN A 155 -4.75 0.52 -25.83
N HIS A 156 -3.85 0.64 -24.86
CA HIS A 156 -2.68 1.52 -24.92
C HIS A 156 -1.35 0.77 -25.07
N ASN A 157 -1.39 -0.56 -25.23
CA ASN A 157 -0.22 -1.44 -25.34
C ASN A 157 0.75 -1.28 -24.15
N LEU A 158 0.19 -1.29 -22.92
CA LEU A 158 0.96 -1.13 -21.69
C LEU A 158 1.50 -2.47 -21.19
N LEU A 159 2.68 -2.42 -20.56
CA LEU A 159 3.21 -3.55 -19.82
C LEU A 159 2.52 -3.67 -18.46
N LEU A 160 2.16 -4.88 -18.05
CA LEU A 160 1.57 -5.16 -16.74
C LEU A 160 2.57 -5.89 -15.84
N PHE A 161 2.78 -5.35 -14.64
CA PHE A 161 3.63 -5.94 -13.61
C PHE A 161 2.80 -6.14 -12.35
N GLY A 162 2.93 -7.30 -11.70
CA GLY A 162 2.13 -7.64 -10.53
C GLY A 162 2.98 -8.08 -9.35
N ASP A 163 2.61 -7.58 -8.16
CA ASP A 163 3.12 -8.01 -6.87
C ASP A 163 1.94 -8.25 -5.92
N LEU A 164 1.89 -9.46 -5.37
CA LEU A 164 0.87 -9.86 -4.40
C LEU A 164 1.52 -10.07 -3.04
N GLN A 165 1.10 -9.31 -2.05
CA GLN A 165 1.64 -9.36 -0.69
C GLN A 165 0.61 -9.92 0.30
N CYS A 166 0.75 -11.17 0.66
CA CYS A 166 -0.12 -11.86 1.62
C CYS A 166 0.45 -11.78 3.04
N SER A 167 0.04 -10.78 3.84
CA SER A 167 0.53 -10.64 5.22
C SER A 167 -0.42 -11.24 6.27
N THR A 168 -1.70 -11.11 6.09
CA THR A 168 -2.77 -11.60 7.00
C THR A 168 -3.90 -12.27 6.22
N GLN A 169 -4.06 -11.94 4.96
CA GLN A 169 -5.05 -12.50 4.04
C GLN A 169 -4.41 -13.48 3.08
N VAL A 170 -5.21 -14.42 2.57
CA VAL A 170 -4.81 -15.33 1.51
C VAL A 170 -5.25 -14.72 0.18
N GLY A 171 -4.30 -14.38 -0.67
CA GLY A 171 -4.54 -13.97 -2.05
C GLY A 171 -4.18 -15.09 -3.00
N SER A 172 -4.59 -14.97 -4.26
CA SER A 172 -4.17 -15.87 -5.32
C SER A 172 -3.50 -15.09 -6.44
N VAL A 173 -2.29 -15.45 -6.76
CA VAL A 173 -1.52 -14.86 -7.88
C VAL A 173 -2.19 -15.14 -9.23
N THR A 174 -3.04 -16.15 -9.32
CA THR A 174 -3.76 -16.52 -10.55
C THR A 174 -4.74 -15.45 -11.03
N ARG A 175 -5.08 -14.46 -10.18
CA ARG A 175 -5.92 -13.31 -10.58
C ARG A 175 -5.18 -12.33 -11.51
N PHE A 176 -3.85 -12.38 -11.59
CA PHE A 176 -3.01 -11.55 -12.46
C PHE A 176 -2.74 -12.24 -13.80
N GLU A 177 -3.79 -12.60 -14.50
CA GLU A 177 -3.68 -13.18 -15.83
C GLU A 177 -3.04 -12.19 -16.82
N LYS A 178 -2.26 -12.71 -17.78
CA LYS A 178 -1.61 -11.92 -18.85
C LYS A 178 -0.66 -10.80 -18.38
N PHE A 179 -0.24 -10.81 -17.12
CA PHE A 179 0.78 -9.88 -16.66
C PHE A 179 2.15 -10.24 -17.27
N SER A 180 2.92 -9.21 -17.64
CA SER A 180 4.26 -9.38 -18.24
C SER A 180 5.28 -9.92 -17.25
N LEU A 181 5.12 -9.60 -15.97
CA LEU A 181 5.97 -10.08 -14.88
C LEU A 181 5.16 -10.16 -13.58
N LEU A 182 5.34 -11.26 -12.85
CA LEU A 182 4.88 -11.44 -11.47
C LEU A 182 6.06 -11.80 -10.58
N CYS A 183 6.07 -11.28 -9.35
CA CYS A 183 7.14 -11.50 -8.38
C CYS A 183 6.62 -12.10 -7.07
N PRO A 184 5.93 -13.26 -7.09
CA PRO A 184 5.44 -13.89 -5.88
C PRO A 184 6.58 -14.56 -5.10
N ASN A 185 6.48 -14.57 -3.78
CA ASN A 185 7.28 -15.48 -2.96
C ASN A 185 6.66 -16.89 -2.92
N GLU A 186 7.34 -17.86 -2.29
CA GLU A 186 6.89 -19.25 -2.23
C GLU A 186 5.49 -19.45 -1.60
N ARG A 187 5.07 -18.54 -0.71
CA ARG A 187 3.74 -18.63 -0.06
C ARG A 187 2.64 -17.97 -0.86
N GLU A 188 3.00 -17.09 -1.78
CA GLU A 188 2.08 -16.33 -2.64
C GLU A 188 1.84 -17.05 -3.98
N ALA A 189 2.74 -17.95 -4.36
CA ALA A 189 2.65 -18.79 -5.55
C ALA A 189 1.81 -20.05 -5.27
#